data_4600a989a81121e384facc7e22f8f718
#
_entry.id   4600a989a81121e384facc7e22f8f718
#
_cell.length_a   1.000
_cell.length_b   1.000
_cell.length_c   1.000
_cell.angle_alpha   90.00
_cell.angle_beta   90.00
_cell.angle_gamma   90.00
#
_symmetry.space_group_name_H-M   'P 1'
#
loop_
_entity.id
_entity.type
_entity.pdbx_description
1 polymer ?
#
loop_
_entity_poly.entity_id
_entity_poly.type
_entity_poly.pdbx_seq_one_letter_code
_entity_poly.pdbx_strand_id
1 'polypeptide(L)'
;MAEQEVTLMKGNEAIAHAAIRCGADGYFGYPITPQSEIIETFALLKPWETTGMVVLQAESETSSINMIYGGAGAGKRVLTSSSSPGIALMQEGISYMAGAELPGVFVNVQRGGPGLGTIQPSQSDYFQATRGGGNGDYNVIVLAPNSVQEMADFVDLAFELAFKYRNPAMILSDGVIGQMMEKVVLPPIKPRRTEEEIERECPWASMGRKVGREPNVITSLELKSEVMEKRNLHLQEKYKTIRETETRFETSLCEDADYIIVSFGSASRIGEKAVELAREQGLKVGLFRPITLWPFPSKELVEISKSKKGILVSEINAGQMVQDVRLAIDGTLPVEHFGRLGGIVPDPEEIVEALKDKLIK
;
A
#
# COMPACT_ATOMS: atom_id res chain seq x y z
N MET A 1 -14.43 -8.82 -28.21
CA MET A 1 -13.99 -8.42 -26.87
C MET A 1 -13.97 -9.69 -26.04
N ALA A 2 -12.86 -10.05 -25.42
CA ALA A 2 -12.86 -11.19 -24.49
C ALA A 2 -13.84 -10.89 -23.37
N GLU A 3 -14.68 -11.86 -23.04
CA GLU A 3 -15.64 -11.75 -21.95
C GLU A 3 -14.83 -11.50 -20.65
N GLN A 4 -15.12 -10.40 -19.96
CA GLN A 4 -14.44 -10.09 -18.70
C GLN A 4 -14.89 -11.10 -17.64
N GLU A 5 -13.94 -11.81 -17.06
CA GLU A 5 -14.21 -12.78 -16.00
C GLU A 5 -14.57 -12.05 -14.71
N VAL A 6 -15.80 -12.20 -14.25
CA VAL A 6 -16.32 -11.63 -13.01
C VAL A 6 -16.51 -12.75 -11.99
N THR A 7 -15.86 -12.63 -10.85
CA THR A 7 -15.92 -13.66 -9.80
C THR A 7 -16.19 -13.02 -8.44
N LEU A 8 -17.00 -13.68 -7.61
CA LEU A 8 -17.20 -13.31 -6.21
C LEU A 8 -16.05 -13.87 -5.38
N MET A 9 -15.28 -13.01 -4.72
CA MET A 9 -14.13 -13.45 -3.92
C MET A 9 -13.80 -12.48 -2.78
N LYS A 10 -12.99 -12.96 -1.83
CA LYS A 10 -12.44 -12.12 -0.76
C LYS A 10 -11.31 -11.21 -1.27
N GLY A 11 -11.04 -10.10 -0.54
CA GLY A 11 -9.92 -9.22 -0.85
C GLY A 11 -8.56 -9.94 -0.83
N ASN A 12 -8.33 -10.82 0.14
CA ASN A 12 -7.12 -11.64 0.19
C ASN A 12 -6.99 -12.57 -1.03
N GLU A 13 -8.08 -13.20 -1.46
CA GLU A 13 -8.09 -14.06 -2.66
C GLU A 13 -7.80 -13.24 -3.92
N ALA A 14 -8.35 -12.03 -4.01
CA ALA A 14 -8.17 -11.13 -5.15
C ALA A 14 -6.69 -10.76 -5.37
N ILE A 15 -5.91 -10.57 -4.30
CA ILE A 15 -4.45 -10.37 -4.37
C ILE A 15 -3.75 -11.54 -5.09
N ALA A 16 -4.06 -12.78 -4.70
CA ALA A 16 -3.42 -13.96 -5.28
C ALA A 16 -3.80 -14.14 -6.76
N HIS A 17 -5.09 -14.00 -7.09
CA HIS A 17 -5.56 -14.04 -8.47
C HIS A 17 -4.90 -12.98 -9.35
N ALA A 18 -4.84 -11.73 -8.86
CA ALA A 18 -4.23 -10.63 -9.59
C ALA A 18 -2.72 -10.83 -9.77
N ALA A 19 -2.00 -11.33 -8.75
CA ALA A 19 -0.57 -11.60 -8.84
C ALA A 19 -0.24 -12.63 -9.93
N ILE A 20 -1.01 -13.72 -10.01
CA ILE A 20 -0.85 -14.72 -11.07
C ILE A 20 -1.11 -14.09 -12.45
N ARG A 21 -2.19 -13.31 -12.57
CA ARG A 21 -2.63 -12.72 -13.84
C ARG A 21 -1.74 -11.58 -14.34
N CYS A 22 -1.10 -10.81 -13.44
CA CYS A 22 -0.16 -9.76 -13.85
C CYS A 22 1.24 -10.29 -14.21
N GLY A 23 1.44 -11.63 -14.22
CA GLY A 23 2.70 -12.26 -14.59
C GLY A 23 3.77 -12.15 -13.52
N ALA A 24 3.40 -12.26 -12.23
CA ALA A 24 4.37 -12.35 -11.15
C ALA A 24 5.25 -13.61 -11.29
N ASP A 25 6.51 -13.47 -10.94
CA ASP A 25 7.51 -14.55 -11.01
C ASP A 25 7.55 -15.37 -9.73
N GLY A 26 7.23 -14.78 -8.59
CA GLY A 26 7.26 -15.49 -7.33
C GLY A 26 6.50 -14.82 -6.18
N TYR A 27 5.99 -15.66 -5.29
CA TYR A 27 5.45 -15.29 -3.99
C TYR A 27 6.22 -16.03 -2.89
N PHE A 28 6.70 -15.29 -1.91
CA PHE A 28 7.41 -15.84 -0.76
C PHE A 28 6.79 -15.28 0.52
N GLY A 29 6.04 -16.09 1.25
CA GLY A 29 5.28 -15.63 2.39
C GLY A 29 5.29 -16.57 3.58
N TYR A 30 4.90 -16.05 4.74
CA TYR A 30 4.66 -16.80 5.95
C TYR A 30 3.21 -16.55 6.41
N PRO A 31 2.43 -17.60 6.76
CA PRO A 31 1.02 -17.43 7.10
C PRO A 31 0.85 -16.69 8.43
N ILE A 32 0.02 -15.66 8.41
CA ILE A 32 -0.36 -14.88 9.60
C ILE A 32 -1.77 -14.31 9.40
N THR A 33 -2.63 -14.41 10.43
CA THR A 33 -3.97 -13.81 10.40
C THR A 33 -3.89 -12.28 10.41
N PRO A 34 -4.67 -11.54 9.56
CA PRO A 34 -5.80 -12.00 8.76
C PRO A 34 -5.51 -12.17 7.26
N GLN A 35 -4.30 -12.49 6.83
CA GLN A 35 -3.93 -12.57 5.41
C GLN A 35 -3.69 -14.01 4.90
N SER A 36 -3.90 -15.06 5.72
CA SER A 36 -3.56 -16.44 5.37
C SER A 36 -4.20 -16.94 4.08
N GLU A 37 -5.37 -16.43 3.72
CA GLU A 37 -6.06 -16.81 2.48
C GLU A 37 -5.26 -16.45 1.22
N ILE A 38 -4.30 -15.52 1.29
CA ILE A 38 -3.44 -15.20 0.13
C ILE A 38 -2.59 -16.43 -0.24
N ILE A 39 -1.85 -16.99 0.73
CA ILE A 39 -1.02 -18.19 0.47
C ILE A 39 -1.87 -19.42 0.21
N GLU A 40 -3.01 -19.56 0.89
CA GLU A 40 -3.96 -20.65 0.69
C GLU A 40 -4.53 -20.63 -0.73
N THR A 41 -4.86 -19.45 -1.27
CA THR A 41 -5.33 -19.28 -2.65
C THR A 41 -4.25 -19.65 -3.65
N PHE A 42 -3.00 -19.24 -3.44
CA PHE A 42 -1.89 -19.71 -4.28
C PHE A 42 -1.73 -21.22 -4.25
N ALA A 43 -1.87 -21.85 -3.07
CA ALA A 43 -1.79 -23.30 -2.95
C ALA A 43 -2.94 -24.01 -3.69
N LEU A 44 -4.14 -23.44 -3.66
CA LEU A 44 -5.31 -23.95 -4.37
C LEU A 44 -5.17 -23.81 -5.90
N LEU A 45 -4.72 -22.64 -6.38
CA LEU A 45 -4.61 -22.33 -7.82
C LEU A 45 -3.38 -22.96 -8.48
N LYS A 46 -2.38 -23.36 -7.70
CA LYS A 46 -1.15 -24.03 -8.17
C LYS A 46 -0.48 -23.33 -9.35
N PRO A 47 -0.14 -22.04 -9.24
CA PRO A 47 0.41 -21.28 -10.37
C PRO A 47 1.75 -21.83 -10.89
N TRP A 48 2.46 -22.64 -10.11
CA TRP A 48 3.68 -23.33 -10.58
C TRP A 48 3.38 -24.37 -11.67
N GLU A 49 2.16 -24.94 -11.71
CA GLU A 49 1.72 -25.87 -12.76
C GLU A 49 1.22 -25.16 -14.02
N THR A 50 0.69 -23.93 -13.89
CA THR A 50 0.00 -23.23 -14.99
C THR A 50 0.85 -22.12 -15.60
N THR A 51 1.46 -21.25 -14.78
CA THR A 51 2.27 -20.10 -15.25
C THR A 51 3.75 -20.27 -14.96
N GLY A 52 4.14 -21.27 -14.16
CA GLY A 52 5.51 -21.45 -13.68
C GLY A 52 5.91 -20.44 -12.59
N MET A 53 4.98 -19.70 -12.00
CA MET A 53 5.22 -18.83 -10.86
C MET A 53 5.68 -19.65 -9.66
N VAL A 54 6.74 -19.23 -9.00
CA VAL A 54 7.25 -19.89 -7.80
C VAL A 54 6.42 -19.44 -6.60
N VAL A 55 5.88 -20.39 -5.85
CA VAL A 55 5.21 -20.12 -4.57
C VAL A 55 5.89 -20.91 -3.48
N LEU A 56 6.36 -20.24 -2.45
CA LEU A 56 7.07 -20.88 -1.36
C LEU A 56 6.66 -20.28 -0.02
N GLN A 57 6.27 -21.16 0.90
CA GLN A 57 6.11 -20.78 2.30
C GLN A 57 7.49 -20.72 2.95
N ALA A 58 7.88 -19.53 3.37
CA ALA A 58 9.12 -19.31 4.09
C ALA A 58 9.03 -19.79 5.54
N GLU A 59 10.16 -19.93 6.19
CA GLU A 59 10.22 -20.34 7.61
C GLU A 59 9.78 -19.20 8.54
N SER A 60 9.94 -17.95 8.08
CA SER A 60 9.59 -16.75 8.84
C SER A 60 9.45 -15.55 7.89
N GLU A 61 8.93 -14.43 8.41
CA GLU A 61 8.87 -13.15 7.66
C GLU A 61 10.27 -12.64 7.32
N THR A 62 11.25 -12.85 8.20
CA THR A 62 12.65 -12.50 7.91
C THR A 62 13.20 -13.32 6.75
N SER A 63 12.86 -14.60 6.65
CA SER A 63 13.22 -15.41 5.49
C SER A 63 12.48 -14.94 4.23
N SER A 64 11.20 -14.61 4.34
CA SER A 64 10.39 -14.10 3.21
C SER A 64 11.02 -12.85 2.59
N ILE A 65 11.38 -11.83 3.40
CA ILE A 65 11.95 -10.60 2.86
C ILE A 65 13.30 -10.82 2.20
N ASN A 66 14.13 -11.75 2.70
CA ASN A 66 15.39 -12.09 2.05
C ASN A 66 15.21 -12.80 0.70
N MET A 67 14.16 -13.64 0.57
CA MET A 67 13.79 -14.24 -0.72
C MET A 67 13.28 -13.18 -1.70
N ILE A 68 12.49 -12.20 -1.23
CA ILE A 68 12.06 -11.04 -2.04
C ILE A 68 13.26 -10.23 -2.50
N TYR A 69 14.22 -9.94 -1.60
CA TYR A 69 15.46 -9.25 -1.96
C TYR A 69 16.23 -9.96 -3.09
N GLY A 70 16.40 -11.28 -2.96
CA GLY A 70 17.10 -12.10 -3.97
C GLY A 70 16.35 -12.14 -5.29
N GLY A 71 15.03 -12.38 -5.27
CA GLY A 71 14.21 -12.42 -6.48
C GLY A 71 14.16 -11.06 -7.19
N ALA A 72 13.97 -9.97 -6.45
CA ALA A 72 14.01 -8.61 -6.98
C ALA A 72 15.40 -8.29 -7.56
N GLY A 73 16.49 -8.70 -6.89
CA GLY A 73 17.86 -8.55 -7.38
C GLY A 73 18.12 -9.25 -8.71
N ALA A 74 17.40 -10.33 -8.99
CA ALA A 74 17.39 -11.02 -10.28
C ALA A 74 16.43 -10.41 -11.33
N GLY A 75 15.84 -9.23 -11.05
CA GLY A 75 14.91 -8.55 -11.96
C GLY A 75 13.52 -9.20 -12.04
N LYS A 76 13.20 -10.13 -11.14
CA LYS A 76 11.92 -10.85 -11.14
C LYS A 76 10.83 -10.03 -10.43
N ARG A 77 9.58 -10.17 -10.90
CA ARG A 77 8.39 -9.64 -10.23
C ARG A 77 8.05 -10.53 -9.05
N VAL A 78 8.45 -10.12 -7.86
CA VAL A 78 8.23 -10.90 -6.63
C VAL A 78 7.42 -10.11 -5.61
N LEU A 79 6.55 -10.82 -4.88
CA LEU A 79 5.73 -10.24 -3.84
C LEU A 79 5.70 -11.12 -2.58
N THR A 80 5.40 -10.46 -1.46
CA THR A 80 5.07 -11.11 -0.19
C THR A 80 3.86 -10.45 0.43
N SER A 81 3.20 -11.18 1.32
CA SER A 81 2.14 -10.64 2.16
C SER A 81 2.38 -11.02 3.62
N SER A 82 1.98 -10.13 4.51
CA SER A 82 1.99 -10.37 5.95
C SER A 82 0.94 -9.48 6.64
N SER A 83 0.98 -9.46 7.95
CA SER A 83 0.18 -8.58 8.81
C SER A 83 1.11 -7.88 9.79
N SER A 84 0.72 -6.75 10.27
CA SER A 84 1.39 -5.82 11.19
C SER A 84 2.67 -6.32 11.91
N PRO A 85 2.65 -7.36 12.78
CA PRO A 85 3.88 -7.84 13.43
C PRO A 85 4.87 -8.47 12.46
N GLY A 86 4.39 -9.17 11.42
CA GLY A 86 5.26 -9.77 10.41
C GLY A 86 5.91 -8.72 9.51
N ILE A 87 5.17 -7.65 9.15
CA ILE A 87 5.75 -6.50 8.44
C ILE A 87 6.81 -5.82 9.30
N ALA A 88 6.63 -5.76 10.63
CA ALA A 88 7.64 -5.22 11.53
C ALA A 88 8.97 -6.01 11.44
N LEU A 89 8.91 -7.34 11.32
CA LEU A 89 10.09 -8.19 11.13
C LEU A 89 10.77 -8.00 9.76
N MET A 90 10.04 -7.53 8.75
CA MET A 90 10.57 -7.30 7.40
C MET A 90 11.26 -5.94 7.23
N GLN A 91 11.14 -5.00 8.17
CA GLN A 91 11.53 -3.60 7.98
C GLN A 91 13.01 -3.41 7.63
N GLU A 92 13.91 -4.20 8.21
CA GLU A 92 15.33 -4.17 7.85
C GLU A 92 15.55 -4.51 6.37
N GLY A 93 14.93 -5.61 5.90
CA GLY A 93 15.02 -6.01 4.50
C GLY A 93 14.38 -5.03 3.54
N ILE A 94 13.27 -4.39 3.91
CA ILE A 94 12.64 -3.32 3.12
C ILE A 94 13.59 -2.11 2.98
N SER A 95 14.27 -1.72 4.08
CA SER A 95 15.31 -0.69 4.05
C SER A 95 16.47 -1.07 3.12
N TYR A 96 16.93 -2.31 3.16
CA TYR A 96 17.97 -2.81 2.26
C TYR A 96 17.54 -2.78 0.79
N MET A 97 16.29 -3.15 0.50
CA MET A 97 15.73 -3.07 -0.85
C MET A 97 15.67 -1.63 -1.37
N ALA A 98 15.22 -0.70 -0.53
CA ALA A 98 15.19 0.72 -0.88
C ALA A 98 16.61 1.26 -1.16
N GLY A 99 17.59 0.93 -0.31
CA GLY A 99 18.99 1.32 -0.48
C GLY A 99 19.67 0.70 -1.69
N ALA A 100 19.30 -0.53 -2.07
CA ALA A 100 19.79 -1.22 -3.25
C ALA A 100 18.96 -0.94 -4.53
N GLU A 101 17.91 -0.11 -4.42
CA GLU A 101 16.96 0.22 -5.48
C GLU A 101 16.35 -1.03 -6.14
N LEU A 102 15.84 -1.93 -5.30
CA LEU A 102 15.18 -3.16 -5.74
C LEU A 102 13.66 -3.02 -5.73
N PRO A 103 13.00 -3.35 -6.86
CA PRO A 103 11.54 -3.39 -6.93
C PRO A 103 11.00 -4.63 -6.23
N GLY A 104 10.01 -4.46 -5.36
CA GLY A 104 9.30 -5.56 -4.72
C GLY A 104 7.95 -5.08 -4.20
N VAL A 105 6.97 -5.97 -4.17
CA VAL A 105 5.62 -5.66 -3.72
C VAL A 105 5.35 -6.33 -2.38
N PHE A 106 4.84 -5.54 -1.44
CA PHE A 106 4.47 -5.97 -0.09
C PHE A 106 2.98 -5.76 0.11
N VAL A 107 2.28 -6.75 0.64
CA VAL A 107 0.88 -6.60 1.05
C VAL A 107 0.84 -6.67 2.58
N ASN A 108 0.41 -5.58 3.21
CA ASN A 108 0.13 -5.55 4.64
C ASN A 108 -1.38 -5.55 4.86
N VAL A 109 -1.91 -6.65 5.38
CA VAL A 109 -3.31 -6.71 5.85
C VAL A 109 -3.29 -6.41 7.35
N GLN A 110 -3.47 -5.14 7.68
CA GLN A 110 -3.30 -4.61 9.03
C GLN A 110 -4.25 -5.23 10.04
N ARG A 111 -3.73 -5.41 11.25
CA ARG A 111 -4.50 -5.81 12.43
C ARG A 111 -4.12 -4.96 13.64
N GLY A 112 -4.97 -4.96 14.67
CA GLY A 112 -4.79 -4.13 15.85
C GLY A 112 -3.58 -4.53 16.69
N GLY A 113 -2.69 -3.56 16.96
CA GLY A 113 -1.55 -3.62 17.86
C GLY A 113 -1.78 -2.77 19.11
N PRO A 114 -0.69 -2.52 19.90
CA PRO A 114 0.70 -2.93 19.69
C PRO A 114 1.00 -4.37 20.09
N GLY A 115 2.19 -4.85 19.70
CA GLY A 115 2.67 -6.21 19.96
C GLY A 115 1.89 -7.24 19.14
N LEU A 116 1.57 -8.39 19.71
CA LEU A 116 0.73 -9.40 19.06
C LEU A 116 -0.69 -8.86 18.79
N GLY A 117 -1.16 -7.99 19.68
CA GLY A 117 -2.43 -7.30 19.55
C GLY A 117 -3.63 -8.20 19.40
N THR A 118 -4.49 -7.86 18.44
CA THR A 118 -5.68 -8.62 18.08
C THR A 118 -5.66 -8.96 16.58
N ILE A 119 -6.46 -9.93 16.16
CA ILE A 119 -6.65 -10.26 14.75
C ILE A 119 -7.67 -9.34 14.04
N GLN A 120 -8.29 -8.43 14.81
CA GLN A 120 -9.28 -7.50 14.29
C GLN A 120 -8.63 -6.39 13.45
N PRO A 121 -9.38 -5.76 12.52
CA PRO A 121 -8.85 -4.77 11.59
C PRO A 121 -8.33 -3.51 12.30
N SER A 122 -7.32 -2.88 11.73
CA SER A 122 -6.76 -1.63 12.21
C SER A 122 -6.10 -0.85 11.07
N GLN A 123 -5.81 0.42 11.28
CA GLN A 123 -5.02 1.27 10.38
C GLN A 123 -3.81 1.87 11.12
N SER A 124 -3.34 1.17 12.16
CA SER A 124 -2.26 1.66 13.03
C SER A 124 -0.85 1.50 12.48
N ASP A 125 -0.68 0.88 11.31
CA ASP A 125 0.61 0.76 10.63
C ASP A 125 0.88 1.90 9.62
N TYR A 126 0.05 2.94 9.61
CA TYR A 126 0.19 4.07 8.69
C TYR A 126 1.60 4.68 8.76
N PHE A 127 2.10 4.99 9.96
CA PHE A 127 3.45 5.53 10.12
C PHE A 127 4.53 4.52 9.74
N GLN A 128 4.37 3.26 10.10
CA GLN A 128 5.32 2.21 9.71
C GLN A 128 5.46 2.12 8.19
N ALA A 129 4.34 2.22 7.45
CA ALA A 129 4.32 2.16 5.99
C ALA A 129 4.84 3.45 5.35
N THR A 130 4.42 4.63 5.84
CA THR A 130 4.67 5.92 5.17
C THR A 130 5.94 6.62 5.63
N ARG A 131 6.43 6.34 6.84
CA ARG A 131 7.63 6.96 7.41
C ARG A 131 8.81 6.00 7.52
N GLY A 132 8.60 4.72 7.17
CA GLY A 132 9.57 3.65 7.29
C GLY A 132 9.73 3.13 8.72
N GLY A 133 9.98 1.83 8.83
CA GLY A 133 10.27 1.16 10.11
C GLY A 133 11.69 0.62 10.19
N GLY A 134 12.44 0.65 9.06
CA GLY A 134 13.86 0.33 8.99
C GLY A 134 14.73 1.57 9.22
N ASN A 135 16.02 1.44 8.92
CA ASN A 135 16.98 2.53 9.06
C ASN A 135 17.18 3.30 7.75
N GLY A 136 17.54 4.58 7.88
CA GLY A 136 17.93 5.46 6.78
C GLY A 136 16.79 6.30 6.20
N ASP A 137 17.15 7.18 5.26
CA ASP A 137 16.25 8.17 4.67
C ASP A 137 15.56 7.60 3.42
N TYR A 138 14.74 6.58 3.59
CA TYR A 138 14.03 5.93 2.49
C TYR A 138 12.52 6.09 2.59
N ASN A 139 11.83 5.87 1.47
CA ASN A 139 10.39 5.83 1.40
C ASN A 139 9.91 4.63 0.57
N VAL A 140 8.74 4.13 0.92
CA VAL A 140 8.02 3.08 0.20
C VAL A 140 6.81 3.73 -0.48
N ILE A 141 6.49 3.34 -1.71
CA ILE A 141 5.23 3.76 -2.35
C ILE A 141 4.10 2.99 -1.68
N VAL A 142 3.11 3.68 -1.12
CA VAL A 142 2.04 3.05 -0.34
C VAL A 142 0.68 3.33 -0.96
N LEU A 143 -0.03 2.26 -1.34
CA LEU A 143 -1.38 2.27 -1.92
C LEU A 143 -2.38 1.72 -0.91
N ALA A 144 -3.49 2.41 -0.67
CA ALA A 144 -4.53 1.99 0.28
C ALA A 144 -5.84 1.65 -0.44
N PRO A 145 -6.13 0.37 -0.70
CA PRO A 145 -7.39 -0.05 -1.31
C PRO A 145 -8.56 0.14 -0.36
N ASN A 146 -9.74 0.47 -0.91
CA ASN A 146 -11.01 0.51 -0.16
C ASN A 146 -12.03 -0.51 -0.65
N SER A 147 -11.70 -1.34 -1.63
CA SER A 147 -12.57 -2.36 -2.21
C SER A 147 -11.79 -3.62 -2.58
N VAL A 148 -12.51 -4.72 -2.77
CA VAL A 148 -11.91 -5.97 -3.25
C VAL A 148 -11.41 -5.82 -4.69
N GLN A 149 -12.07 -4.97 -5.51
CA GLN A 149 -11.58 -4.66 -6.85
C GLN A 149 -10.22 -3.97 -6.79
N GLU A 150 -10.05 -2.99 -5.92
CA GLU A 150 -8.76 -2.30 -5.76
C GLU A 150 -7.66 -3.20 -5.16
N MET A 151 -8.04 -4.19 -4.33
CA MET A 151 -7.07 -5.22 -3.90
C MET A 151 -6.46 -5.93 -5.12
N ALA A 152 -7.27 -6.24 -6.14
CA ALA A 152 -6.76 -6.84 -7.38
C ALA A 152 -5.97 -5.83 -8.25
N ASP A 153 -6.54 -4.65 -8.50
CA ASP A 153 -5.99 -3.66 -9.43
C ASP A 153 -4.65 -3.11 -8.94
N PHE A 154 -4.50 -2.94 -7.63
CA PHE A 154 -3.27 -2.39 -7.05
C PHE A 154 -2.08 -3.36 -7.07
N VAL A 155 -2.29 -4.65 -7.33
CA VAL A 155 -1.15 -5.58 -7.49
C VAL A 155 -0.34 -5.24 -8.73
N ASP A 156 -1.00 -5.05 -9.88
CA ASP A 156 -0.32 -4.68 -11.13
C ASP A 156 0.26 -3.27 -11.04
N LEU A 157 -0.52 -2.31 -10.51
CA LEU A 157 -0.06 -0.94 -10.27
C LEU A 157 1.16 -0.88 -9.35
N ALA A 158 1.18 -1.66 -8.26
CA ALA A 158 2.31 -1.71 -7.35
C ALA A 158 3.57 -2.26 -8.04
N PHE A 159 3.45 -3.28 -8.88
CA PHE A 159 4.56 -3.76 -9.70
C PHE A 159 5.03 -2.72 -10.71
N GLU A 160 4.11 -2.05 -11.41
CA GLU A 160 4.46 -0.98 -12.37
C GLU A 160 5.25 0.13 -11.68
N LEU A 161 4.76 0.64 -10.55
CA LEU A 161 5.42 1.69 -9.80
C LEU A 161 6.76 1.23 -9.21
N ALA A 162 6.80 0.00 -8.66
CA ALA A 162 8.03 -0.55 -8.10
C ALA A 162 9.14 -0.65 -9.16
N PHE A 163 8.83 -1.16 -10.34
CA PHE A 163 9.80 -1.31 -11.43
C PHE A 163 10.16 0.03 -12.08
N LYS A 164 9.18 0.92 -12.30
CA LYS A 164 9.39 2.27 -12.85
C LYS A 164 10.41 3.07 -12.04
N TYR A 165 10.32 3.00 -10.73
CA TYR A 165 11.17 3.78 -9.83
C TYR A 165 12.27 2.96 -9.16
N ARG A 166 12.34 1.66 -9.41
CA ARG A 166 13.25 0.75 -8.70
C ARG A 166 13.15 0.97 -7.18
N ASN A 167 11.94 0.80 -6.66
CA ASN A 167 11.60 1.13 -5.28
C ASN A 167 10.61 0.10 -4.72
N PRO A 168 10.67 -0.24 -3.42
CA PRO A 168 9.62 -1.02 -2.78
C PRO A 168 8.26 -0.33 -2.90
N ALA A 169 7.19 -1.12 -3.14
CA ALA A 169 5.81 -0.65 -3.12
C ALA A 169 4.97 -1.52 -2.19
N MET A 170 4.05 -0.91 -1.45
CA MET A 170 3.20 -1.58 -0.48
C MET A 170 1.72 -1.34 -0.78
N ILE A 171 0.93 -2.41 -0.73
CA ILE A 171 -0.53 -2.38 -0.64
C ILE A 171 -0.86 -2.45 0.84
N LEU A 172 -1.33 -1.34 1.41
CA LEU A 172 -1.69 -1.21 2.82
C LEU A 172 -3.19 -1.38 2.98
N SER A 173 -3.62 -2.61 3.18
CA SER A 173 -5.00 -3.00 3.44
C SER A 173 -5.22 -3.26 4.93
N ASP A 174 -6.40 -3.71 5.28
CA ASP A 174 -6.75 -4.14 6.63
C ASP A 174 -7.67 -5.36 6.62
N GLY A 175 -7.95 -5.92 7.80
CA GLY A 175 -8.76 -7.12 7.94
C GLY A 175 -10.21 -6.98 7.44
N VAL A 176 -10.77 -5.76 7.33
CA VAL A 176 -12.10 -5.56 6.75
C VAL A 176 -12.04 -5.83 5.26
N ILE A 177 -11.19 -5.11 4.53
CA ILE A 177 -11.08 -5.27 3.07
C ILE A 177 -10.56 -6.66 2.70
N GLY A 178 -9.60 -7.20 3.48
CA GLY A 178 -9.05 -8.53 3.22
C GLY A 178 -10.08 -9.66 3.31
N GLN A 179 -11.06 -9.55 4.22
CA GLN A 179 -12.05 -10.59 4.48
C GLN A 179 -13.41 -10.37 3.80
N MET A 180 -13.73 -9.14 3.40
CA MET A 180 -15.00 -8.87 2.72
C MET A 180 -15.05 -9.52 1.34
N MET A 181 -16.26 -9.88 0.92
CA MET A 181 -16.52 -10.48 -0.40
C MET A 181 -17.23 -9.49 -1.33
N GLU A 182 -16.66 -9.30 -2.51
CA GLU A 182 -17.28 -8.50 -3.57
C GLU A 182 -17.12 -9.19 -4.94
N LYS A 183 -17.89 -8.74 -5.93
CA LYS A 183 -17.67 -9.11 -7.31
C LYS A 183 -16.44 -8.39 -7.84
N VAL A 184 -15.50 -9.15 -8.38
CA VAL A 184 -14.23 -8.65 -8.92
C VAL A 184 -14.17 -8.94 -10.42
N VAL A 185 -13.85 -7.93 -11.20
CA VAL A 185 -13.47 -8.07 -12.60
C VAL A 185 -11.97 -8.37 -12.61
N LEU A 186 -11.61 -9.61 -12.89
CA LEU A 186 -10.21 -10.00 -12.89
C LEU A 186 -9.45 -9.37 -14.07
N PRO A 187 -8.20 -8.90 -13.85
CA PRO A 187 -7.38 -8.34 -14.92
C PRO A 187 -7.09 -9.41 -15.98
N PRO A 188 -6.82 -9.02 -17.24
CA PRO A 188 -6.40 -9.96 -18.27
C PRO A 188 -5.10 -10.65 -17.89
N ILE A 189 -4.94 -11.91 -18.31
CA ILE A 189 -3.73 -12.69 -18.04
C ILE A 189 -2.57 -12.11 -18.85
N LYS A 190 -1.52 -11.68 -18.18
CA LYS A 190 -0.22 -11.30 -18.76
C LYS A 190 0.74 -12.49 -18.60
N PRO A 191 1.45 -12.89 -19.65
CA PRO A 191 2.48 -13.91 -19.50
C PRO A 191 3.62 -13.40 -18.60
N ARG A 192 4.34 -14.32 -17.96
CA ARG A 192 5.58 -13.97 -17.28
C ARG A 192 6.61 -13.53 -18.30
N ARG A 193 7.48 -12.59 -17.92
CA ARG A 193 8.56 -12.09 -18.77
C ARG A 193 9.59 -13.20 -19.02
N THR A 194 10.09 -13.28 -20.25
CA THR A 194 11.20 -14.14 -20.59
C THR A 194 12.52 -13.62 -20.01
N GLU A 195 13.56 -14.45 -20.00
CA GLU A 195 14.91 -14.02 -19.54
C GLU A 195 15.45 -12.86 -20.39
N GLU A 196 15.19 -12.88 -21.70
CA GLU A 196 15.60 -11.82 -22.63
C GLU A 196 14.85 -10.51 -22.36
N GLU A 197 13.56 -10.57 -22.03
CA GLU A 197 12.78 -9.40 -21.65
C GLU A 197 13.27 -8.81 -20.33
N ILE A 198 13.54 -9.66 -19.33
CA ILE A 198 14.08 -9.20 -18.04
C ILE A 198 15.45 -8.56 -18.24
N GLU A 199 16.31 -9.14 -19.05
CA GLU A 199 17.63 -8.56 -19.33
C GLU A 199 17.53 -7.19 -19.99
N ARG A 200 16.60 -7.02 -20.94
CA ARG A 200 16.36 -5.75 -21.63
C ARG A 200 15.77 -4.68 -20.68
N GLU A 201 14.80 -5.07 -19.84
CA GLU A 201 14.07 -4.15 -18.98
C GLU A 201 14.78 -3.87 -17.66
N CYS A 202 15.56 -4.83 -17.18
CA CYS A 202 16.30 -4.77 -15.92
C CYS A 202 17.81 -4.97 -16.13
N PRO A 203 18.50 -4.11 -16.91
CA PRO A 203 19.93 -4.28 -17.19
C PRO A 203 20.81 -4.25 -15.92
N TRP A 204 20.28 -3.77 -14.82
CA TRP A 204 20.88 -3.74 -13.49
C TRP A 204 20.79 -5.09 -12.74
N ALA A 205 19.95 -6.03 -13.20
CA ALA A 205 19.66 -7.26 -12.48
C ALA A 205 20.87 -8.22 -12.49
N SER A 206 21.01 -8.96 -11.39
CA SER A 206 22.01 -10.03 -11.25
C SER A 206 21.49 -11.32 -11.88
N MET A 207 21.75 -11.50 -13.17
CA MET A 207 21.27 -12.63 -13.98
C MET A 207 22.43 -13.55 -14.46
N GLY A 208 23.46 -13.72 -13.62
CA GLY A 208 24.65 -14.48 -13.95
C GLY A 208 25.68 -13.68 -14.78
N ARG A 209 26.85 -14.31 -14.98
CA ARG A 209 27.96 -13.69 -15.72
C ARG A 209 27.78 -13.92 -17.22
N LYS A 210 27.77 -12.84 -17.98
CA LYS A 210 27.81 -12.89 -19.45
C LYS A 210 29.19 -12.48 -19.99
N VAL A 211 29.58 -13.08 -21.10
CA VAL A 211 30.86 -12.76 -21.77
C VAL A 211 30.78 -11.29 -22.27
N GLY A 212 31.78 -10.49 -21.94
CA GLY A 212 31.92 -9.12 -22.44
C GLY A 212 31.15 -8.05 -21.61
N ARG A 213 30.57 -8.41 -20.45
CA ARG A 213 29.94 -7.48 -19.53
C ARG A 213 30.53 -7.63 -18.12
N GLU A 214 30.76 -6.53 -17.44
CA GLU A 214 31.06 -6.53 -16.01
C GLU A 214 29.86 -7.06 -15.21
N PRO A 215 30.09 -7.75 -14.07
CA PRO A 215 29.02 -8.26 -13.24
C PRO A 215 28.24 -7.10 -12.57
N ASN A 216 26.91 -7.22 -12.53
CA ASN A 216 26.10 -6.32 -11.71
C ASN A 216 26.28 -6.68 -10.22
N VAL A 217 26.48 -5.67 -9.41
CA VAL A 217 26.57 -5.81 -7.94
C VAL A 217 25.36 -5.18 -7.30
N ILE A 218 24.58 -6.01 -6.60
CA ILE A 218 23.41 -5.57 -5.84
C ILE A 218 23.82 -5.46 -4.37
N THR A 219 23.90 -4.23 -3.87
CA THR A 219 24.26 -3.97 -2.48
C THR A 219 23.72 -2.62 -2.01
N SER A 220 23.40 -2.53 -0.74
CA SER A 220 23.13 -1.27 -0.04
C SER A 220 24.30 -0.82 0.84
N LEU A 221 25.38 -1.61 0.91
CA LEU A 221 26.55 -1.29 1.70
C LEU A 221 27.47 -0.32 0.94
N GLU A 222 27.78 0.81 1.60
CA GLU A 222 28.79 1.78 1.18
C GLU A 222 29.68 2.14 2.37
N LEU A 223 30.97 1.85 2.24
CA LEU A 223 31.93 2.11 3.34
C LEU A 223 32.46 3.54 3.36
N LYS A 224 32.33 4.28 2.25
CA LYS A 224 32.77 5.68 2.16
C LYS A 224 31.58 6.60 2.29
N SER A 225 31.62 7.48 3.29
CA SER A 225 30.52 8.41 3.59
C SER A 225 30.14 9.30 2.40
N GLU A 226 31.12 9.76 1.61
CA GLU A 226 30.87 10.61 0.46
C GLU A 226 30.16 9.87 -0.69
N VAL A 227 30.34 8.56 -0.79
CA VAL A 227 29.62 7.71 -1.76
C VAL A 227 28.20 7.45 -1.28
N MET A 228 28.04 7.18 0.03
CA MET A 228 26.72 7.00 0.65
C MET A 228 25.87 8.27 0.57
N GLU A 229 26.47 9.45 0.81
CA GLU A 229 25.78 10.74 0.66
C GLU A 229 25.27 10.92 -0.77
N LYS A 230 26.09 10.68 -1.79
CA LYS A 230 25.66 10.79 -3.20
C LYS A 230 24.51 9.83 -3.52
N ARG A 231 24.54 8.60 -2.98
CA ARG A 231 23.43 7.64 -3.14
C ARG A 231 22.16 8.18 -2.48
N ASN A 232 22.24 8.70 -1.27
CA ASN A 232 21.08 9.28 -0.59
C ASN A 232 20.52 10.50 -1.34
N LEU A 233 21.36 11.38 -1.85
CA LEU A 233 20.91 12.50 -2.68
C LEU A 233 20.19 12.03 -3.94
N HIS A 234 20.70 10.99 -4.62
CA HIS A 234 20.00 10.37 -5.76
C HIS A 234 18.63 9.80 -5.34
N LEU A 235 18.54 9.12 -4.21
CA LEU A 235 17.26 8.62 -3.68
C LEU A 235 16.28 9.77 -3.40
N GLN A 236 16.75 10.89 -2.82
CA GLN A 236 15.88 12.04 -2.54
C GLN A 236 15.35 12.69 -3.83
N GLU A 237 16.13 12.80 -4.90
CA GLU A 237 15.64 13.27 -6.21
C GLU A 237 14.60 12.31 -6.81
N LYS A 238 14.81 11.01 -6.69
CA LYS A 238 13.82 9.99 -7.07
C LYS A 238 12.52 10.19 -6.28
N TYR A 239 12.60 10.34 -4.97
CA TYR A 239 11.42 10.53 -4.10
C TYR A 239 10.71 11.86 -4.38
N LYS A 240 11.44 12.91 -4.73
CA LYS A 240 10.83 14.16 -5.20
C LYS A 240 10.00 13.93 -6.46
N THR A 241 10.56 13.25 -7.45
CA THR A 241 9.83 12.89 -8.68
C THR A 241 8.57 12.08 -8.37
N ILE A 242 8.65 11.07 -7.50
CA ILE A 242 7.49 10.26 -7.10
C ILE A 242 6.43 11.15 -6.43
N ARG A 243 6.81 12.05 -5.53
CA ARG A 243 5.87 12.99 -4.88
C ARG A 243 5.19 13.93 -5.86
N GLU A 244 5.82 14.26 -6.97
CA GLU A 244 5.26 15.17 -7.97
C GLU A 244 4.34 14.47 -8.98
N THR A 245 4.52 13.16 -9.20
CA THR A 245 3.88 12.45 -10.32
C THR A 245 2.96 11.31 -9.93
N GLU A 246 3.03 10.80 -8.71
CA GLU A 246 2.34 9.55 -8.33
C GLU A 246 1.29 9.71 -7.22
N THR A 247 0.88 10.94 -6.90
CA THR A 247 -0.26 11.15 -6.01
C THR A 247 -1.56 10.65 -6.66
N ARG A 248 -2.36 9.91 -5.88
CA ARG A 248 -3.68 9.43 -6.27
C ARG A 248 -4.67 9.66 -5.14
N PHE A 249 -5.85 10.13 -5.49
CA PHE A 249 -6.92 10.40 -4.54
C PHE A 249 -8.27 10.33 -5.24
N GLU A 250 -9.32 10.25 -4.45
CA GLU A 250 -10.71 10.39 -4.88
C GLU A 250 -11.44 11.40 -4.00
N THR A 251 -12.49 12.00 -4.56
CA THR A 251 -13.37 12.92 -3.84
C THR A 251 -14.82 12.57 -4.10
N SER A 252 -15.63 12.70 -3.06
CA SER A 252 -17.06 12.57 -3.18
C SER A 252 -17.74 13.78 -2.55
N LEU A 253 -18.60 14.46 -3.30
CA LEU A 253 -19.42 15.58 -2.83
C LEU A 253 -18.62 16.73 -2.18
N CYS A 254 -17.38 16.95 -2.62
CA CYS A 254 -16.53 18.02 -2.05
C CYS A 254 -16.81 19.40 -2.60
N GLU A 255 -17.44 19.55 -3.77
CA GLU A 255 -17.61 20.81 -4.48
C GLU A 255 -18.41 21.83 -3.65
N ASP A 256 -19.58 21.45 -3.15
CA ASP A 256 -20.48 22.30 -2.36
C ASP A 256 -20.36 22.11 -0.83
N ALA A 257 -19.38 21.31 -0.40
CA ALA A 257 -19.18 20.97 1.01
C ALA A 257 -18.65 22.16 1.83
N ASP A 258 -19.14 22.30 3.05
CA ASP A 258 -18.60 23.17 4.09
C ASP A 258 -17.47 22.48 4.87
N TYR A 259 -17.58 21.17 5.07
CA TYR A 259 -16.65 20.33 5.82
C TYR A 259 -16.21 19.14 4.99
N ILE A 260 -14.97 18.69 5.21
CA ILE A 260 -14.40 17.51 4.53
C ILE A 260 -14.10 16.44 5.58
N ILE A 261 -14.56 15.22 5.33
CA ILE A 261 -14.01 14.01 5.98
C ILE A 261 -12.83 13.54 5.17
N VAL A 262 -11.69 13.30 5.81
CA VAL A 262 -10.51 12.68 5.20
C VAL A 262 -10.34 11.29 5.80
N SER A 263 -10.37 10.25 4.97
CA SER A 263 -10.19 8.86 5.42
C SER A 263 -9.65 7.97 4.30
N PHE A 264 -9.02 6.84 4.64
CA PHE A 264 -8.44 5.90 3.69
C PHE A 264 -8.87 4.47 3.97
N GLY A 265 -8.64 3.56 3.00
CA GLY A 265 -8.92 2.13 3.16
C GLY A 265 -10.36 1.86 3.60
N SER A 266 -10.55 0.91 4.51
CA SER A 266 -11.88 0.57 5.04
C SER A 266 -12.60 1.74 5.72
N ALA A 267 -11.86 2.62 6.41
CA ALA A 267 -12.44 3.80 7.04
C ALA A 267 -13.08 4.76 6.00
N SER A 268 -12.57 4.82 4.76
CA SER A 268 -13.17 5.68 3.74
C SER A 268 -14.55 5.19 3.29
N ARG A 269 -14.80 3.89 3.25
CA ARG A 269 -16.15 3.33 2.98
C ARG A 269 -17.17 3.73 4.05
N ILE A 270 -16.73 3.73 5.30
CA ILE A 270 -17.55 4.17 6.43
C ILE A 270 -17.76 5.69 6.34
N GLY A 271 -16.71 6.42 5.96
CA GLY A 271 -16.75 7.85 5.70
C GLY A 271 -17.74 8.25 4.59
N GLU A 272 -17.85 7.47 3.52
CA GLU A 272 -18.85 7.67 2.46
C GLU A 272 -20.28 7.61 3.05
N LYS A 273 -20.56 6.58 3.86
CA LYS A 273 -21.86 6.48 4.51
C LYS A 273 -22.10 7.60 5.53
N ALA A 274 -21.07 8.02 6.24
CA ALA A 274 -21.16 9.17 7.14
C ALA A 274 -21.48 10.48 6.38
N VAL A 275 -20.91 10.68 5.19
CA VAL A 275 -21.24 11.81 4.31
C VAL A 275 -22.71 11.78 3.90
N GLU A 276 -23.24 10.62 3.49
CA GLU A 276 -24.67 10.47 3.15
C GLU A 276 -25.55 10.85 4.35
N LEU A 277 -25.30 10.25 5.52
CA LEU A 277 -26.08 10.53 6.75
C LEU A 277 -25.98 12.00 7.20
N ALA A 278 -24.82 12.63 7.07
CA ALA A 278 -24.65 14.04 7.38
C ALA A 278 -25.46 14.92 6.43
N ARG A 279 -25.49 14.60 5.14
CA ARG A 279 -26.27 15.33 4.13
C ARG A 279 -27.78 15.15 4.30
N GLU A 280 -28.26 13.98 4.70
CA GLU A 280 -29.65 13.75 5.09
C GLU A 280 -30.08 14.67 6.26
N GLN A 281 -29.14 15.06 7.12
CA GLN A 281 -29.35 16.00 8.23
C GLN A 281 -29.13 17.48 7.82
N GLY A 282 -28.95 17.77 6.53
CA GLY A 282 -28.75 19.12 6.00
C GLY A 282 -27.32 19.67 6.13
N LEU A 283 -26.35 18.86 6.54
CA LEU A 283 -24.95 19.25 6.64
C LEU A 283 -24.24 19.06 5.29
N LYS A 284 -23.56 20.08 4.81
CA LYS A 284 -22.77 20.01 3.55
C LYS A 284 -21.41 19.42 3.84
N VAL A 285 -21.29 18.12 3.72
CA VAL A 285 -20.06 17.36 3.97
C VAL A 285 -19.63 16.64 2.69
N GLY A 286 -18.32 16.57 2.44
CA GLY A 286 -17.70 15.79 1.38
C GLY A 286 -16.64 14.85 1.93
N LEU A 287 -16.22 13.90 1.11
CA LEU A 287 -15.13 12.95 1.41
C LEU A 287 -13.93 13.22 0.52
N PHE A 288 -12.75 13.30 1.10
CA PHE A 288 -11.46 13.19 0.44
C PHE A 288 -10.79 11.88 0.86
N ARG A 289 -10.52 11.02 -0.11
CA ARG A 289 -9.86 9.74 0.08
C ARG A 289 -8.48 9.75 -0.56
N PRO A 290 -7.38 9.77 0.19
CA PRO A 290 -6.07 9.46 -0.38
C PRO A 290 -6.02 7.98 -0.76
N ILE A 291 -5.65 7.68 -2.00
CA ILE A 291 -5.35 6.34 -2.51
C ILE A 291 -3.88 6.04 -2.26
N THR A 292 -2.99 6.99 -2.59
CA THR A 292 -1.60 6.94 -2.15
C THR A 292 -1.47 7.57 -0.77
N LEU A 293 -0.89 6.83 0.17
CA LEU A 293 -0.56 7.36 1.49
C LEU A 293 0.89 7.87 1.53
N TRP A 294 1.74 7.30 0.72
CA TRP A 294 2.99 7.90 0.31
C TRP A 294 3.21 7.65 -1.19
N PRO A 295 3.35 8.71 -2.00
CA PRO A 295 3.27 10.14 -1.63
C PRO A 295 1.84 10.55 -1.21
N PHE A 296 1.75 11.37 -0.19
CA PHE A 296 0.45 11.90 0.26
C PHE A 296 -0.01 13.04 -0.68
N PRO A 297 -1.29 13.08 -1.09
CA PRO A 297 -1.82 14.10 -2.02
C PRO A 297 -2.08 15.45 -1.32
N SER A 298 -1.01 16.06 -0.81
CA SER A 298 -1.08 17.29 -0.02
C SER A 298 -1.55 18.49 -0.83
N LYS A 299 -1.07 18.66 -2.07
CA LYS A 299 -1.44 19.79 -2.94
C LYS A 299 -2.93 19.76 -3.28
N GLU A 300 -3.44 18.58 -3.59
CA GLU A 300 -4.81 18.34 -3.96
C GLU A 300 -5.76 18.58 -2.77
N LEU A 301 -5.36 18.10 -1.59
CA LEU A 301 -6.10 18.35 -0.35
C LEU A 301 -6.17 19.85 -0.03
N VAL A 302 -5.06 20.58 -0.14
CA VAL A 302 -5.02 22.03 0.07
C VAL A 302 -5.96 22.74 -0.90
N GLU A 303 -5.93 22.36 -2.19
CA GLU A 303 -6.77 23.00 -3.22
C GLU A 303 -8.26 22.83 -2.90
N ILE A 304 -8.68 21.62 -2.56
CA ILE A 304 -10.07 21.32 -2.19
C ILE A 304 -10.48 22.03 -0.91
N SER A 305 -9.54 22.26 0.01
CA SER A 305 -9.80 22.84 1.32
C SER A 305 -9.96 24.36 1.35
N LYS A 306 -9.59 25.09 0.29
CA LYS A 306 -9.55 26.57 0.25
C LYS A 306 -10.83 27.28 0.66
N SER A 307 -11.99 26.67 0.43
CA SER A 307 -13.31 27.25 0.75
C SER A 307 -14.04 26.56 1.90
N LYS A 308 -13.35 25.68 2.62
CA LYS A 308 -13.97 24.83 3.65
C LYS A 308 -13.85 25.46 5.04
N LYS A 309 -14.71 25.01 5.95
CA LYS A 309 -14.77 25.48 7.35
C LYS A 309 -13.96 24.60 8.29
N GLY A 310 -13.68 23.35 7.92
CA GLY A 310 -12.89 22.42 8.70
C GLY A 310 -12.78 21.03 8.08
N ILE A 311 -11.84 20.25 8.61
CA ILE A 311 -11.56 18.88 8.20
C ILE A 311 -11.70 17.97 9.42
N LEU A 312 -12.43 16.85 9.27
CA LEU A 312 -12.41 15.73 10.21
C LEU A 312 -11.64 14.58 9.58
N VAL A 313 -10.56 14.16 10.21
CA VAL A 313 -9.81 12.95 9.79
C VAL A 313 -10.36 11.76 10.55
N SER A 314 -10.88 10.76 9.84
CA SER A 314 -11.41 9.53 10.42
C SER A 314 -10.51 8.34 10.06
N GLU A 315 -9.99 7.66 11.09
CA GLU A 315 -9.01 6.55 10.96
C GLU A 315 -9.29 5.46 12.02
N ILE A 316 -8.86 4.24 11.75
CA ILE A 316 -8.93 3.13 12.73
C ILE A 316 -7.60 3.04 13.50
N ASN A 317 -7.21 4.15 14.12
CA ASN A 317 -6.00 4.31 14.93
C ASN A 317 -6.08 5.58 15.82
N ALA A 318 -5.02 5.87 16.55
CA ALA A 318 -4.93 6.98 17.50
C ALA A 318 -4.59 8.36 16.87
N GLY A 319 -4.63 8.49 15.55
CA GLY A 319 -4.31 9.73 14.83
C GLY A 319 -2.91 9.70 14.23
N GLN A 320 -2.76 9.04 13.10
CA GLN A 320 -1.51 8.98 12.34
C GLN A 320 -1.61 9.79 11.04
N MET A 321 -2.58 9.49 10.16
CA MET A 321 -2.78 10.26 8.93
C MET A 321 -3.15 11.72 9.21
N VAL A 322 -3.84 11.99 10.31
CA VAL A 322 -4.17 13.38 10.70
C VAL A 322 -2.93 14.28 10.79
N GLN A 323 -1.75 13.73 11.07
CA GLN A 323 -0.51 14.51 11.10
C GLN A 323 -0.09 14.96 9.69
N ASP A 324 -0.25 14.11 8.67
CA ASP A 324 0.02 14.51 7.28
C ASP A 324 -1.03 15.50 6.76
N VAL A 325 -2.30 15.34 7.16
CA VAL A 325 -3.35 16.32 6.87
C VAL A 325 -3.03 17.67 7.51
N ARG A 326 -2.64 17.70 8.79
CA ARG A 326 -2.24 18.94 9.49
C ARG A 326 -1.03 19.59 8.85
N LEU A 327 -0.03 18.79 8.47
CA LEU A 327 1.16 19.30 7.78
C LEU A 327 0.79 19.91 6.43
N ALA A 328 -0.11 19.31 5.66
CA ALA A 328 -0.58 19.82 4.38
C ALA A 328 -1.36 21.13 4.54
N ILE A 329 -2.27 21.18 5.51
CA ILE A 329 -3.17 22.33 5.75
C ILE A 329 -2.45 23.51 6.41
N ASP A 330 -1.37 23.26 7.16
CA ASP A 330 -0.51 24.27 7.79
C ASP A 330 -1.29 25.35 8.59
N GLY A 331 -2.27 24.91 9.37
CA GLY A 331 -3.05 25.77 10.25
C GLY A 331 -4.04 26.72 9.56
N THR A 332 -4.25 26.61 8.24
CA THR A 332 -5.16 27.48 7.49
C THR A 332 -6.64 27.25 7.80
N LEU A 333 -7.00 26.07 8.32
CA LEU A 333 -8.33 25.76 8.84
C LEU A 333 -8.25 24.69 9.94
N PRO A 334 -9.32 24.54 10.77
CA PRO A 334 -9.36 23.51 11.81
C PRO A 334 -9.26 22.10 11.24
N VAL A 335 -8.37 21.27 11.82
CA VAL A 335 -8.24 19.85 11.51
C VAL A 335 -8.40 19.05 12.80
N GLU A 336 -9.50 18.33 12.89
CA GLU A 336 -9.85 17.48 14.01
C GLU A 336 -9.70 16.00 13.66
N HIS A 337 -9.56 15.16 14.68
CA HIS A 337 -9.39 13.72 14.52
C HIS A 337 -10.50 12.96 15.24
N PHE A 338 -10.98 11.90 14.60
CA PHE A 338 -11.82 10.87 15.20
C PHE A 338 -11.24 9.49 14.86
N GLY A 339 -11.08 8.61 15.84
CA GLY A 339 -10.56 7.27 15.64
C GLY A 339 -11.04 6.26 16.66
N ARG A 340 -11.11 4.99 16.25
CA ARG A 340 -11.34 3.84 17.12
C ARG A 340 -10.07 3.00 17.18
N LEU A 341 -9.87 2.29 18.27
CA LEU A 341 -8.63 1.59 18.59
C LEU A 341 -8.89 0.11 18.88
N GLY A 342 -7.80 -0.70 18.88
CA GLY A 342 -7.85 -2.08 19.36
C GLY A 342 -8.70 -3.03 18.52
N GLY A 343 -8.95 -2.70 17.25
CA GLY A 343 -9.73 -3.54 16.33
C GLY A 343 -11.23 -3.20 16.30
N ILE A 344 -11.65 -2.11 16.91
CA ILE A 344 -13.01 -1.59 16.81
C ILE A 344 -13.11 -0.74 15.56
N VAL A 345 -14.07 -1.07 14.70
CA VAL A 345 -14.42 -0.30 13.50
C VAL A 345 -15.49 0.72 13.88
N PRO A 346 -15.36 2.01 13.51
CA PRO A 346 -16.37 3.01 13.83
C PRO A 346 -17.66 2.79 13.04
N ASP A 347 -18.79 3.20 13.63
CA ASP A 347 -20.05 3.34 12.91
C ASP A 347 -20.12 4.70 12.19
N PRO A 348 -20.83 4.82 11.04
CA PRO A 348 -20.98 6.09 10.33
C PRO A 348 -21.57 7.20 11.18
N GLU A 349 -22.51 6.87 12.07
CA GLU A 349 -23.16 7.79 13.02
C GLU A 349 -22.14 8.42 13.98
N GLU A 350 -21.19 7.64 14.48
CA GLU A 350 -20.12 8.13 15.36
C GLU A 350 -19.26 9.20 14.66
N ILE A 351 -19.01 9.02 13.35
CA ILE A 351 -18.25 9.99 12.56
C ILE A 351 -19.05 11.30 12.40
N VAL A 352 -20.36 11.20 12.16
CA VAL A 352 -21.24 12.38 12.06
C VAL A 352 -21.33 13.12 13.38
N GLU A 353 -21.47 12.42 14.50
CA GLU A 353 -21.46 13.01 15.84
C GLU A 353 -20.13 13.70 16.13
N ALA A 354 -19.00 13.04 15.85
CA ALA A 354 -17.68 13.63 16.02
C ALA A 354 -17.48 14.90 15.17
N LEU A 355 -18.01 14.93 13.94
CA LEU A 355 -17.98 16.11 13.08
C LEU A 355 -18.73 17.28 13.73
N LYS A 356 -19.94 17.01 14.26
CA LYS A 356 -20.76 18.03 14.93
C LYS A 356 -20.05 18.57 16.17
N ASP A 357 -19.63 17.69 17.05
CA ASP A 357 -19.05 18.04 18.34
C ASP A 357 -17.74 18.82 18.22
N LYS A 358 -16.92 18.47 17.24
CA LYS A 358 -15.57 19.03 17.10
C LYS A 358 -15.50 20.26 16.21
N LEU A 359 -16.33 20.33 15.17
CA LEU A 359 -16.21 21.35 14.12
C LEU A 359 -17.45 22.26 13.97
N ILE A 360 -18.65 21.79 14.29
CA ILE A 360 -19.87 22.56 14.01
C ILE A 360 -20.36 23.28 15.26
N LYS A 361 -20.34 22.63 16.46
CA LYS A 361 -20.81 23.14 17.79
C LYS A 361 -22.13 23.88 17.77
#